data_369b91672e3651ea2bb4a7f2e18153d6
#
_entry.id   369b91672e3651ea2bb4a7f2e18153d6
#
_cell.length_a   1.000
_cell.length_b   1.000
_cell.length_c   1.000
_cell.angle_alpha   90.00
_cell.angle_beta   90.00
_cell.angle_gamma   90.00
#
_symmetry.space_group_name_H-M   'P 1'
#
loop_
_entity.id
_entity.type
_entity.pdbx_description
1 polymer ?
#
loop_
_entity_poly.entity_id
_entity_poly.type
_entity_poly.pdbx_seq_one_letter_code
_entity_poly.pdbx_strand_id
1 'polypeptide(L)'
;GGAEATANSPVVQSLNVSTTTVLRCRTYADGSYPSEEIIRTYVFEQQPSLAAVFVTTDPLSMFSADSGLYMTGNSASMMDPKYGANFWSNRELPVYVEMFEPGSPKTPAFGVMGDFKISGQYSRAKEKKSFSVTLREEYGNKRLKYPLFPDYPELKKFKAFSLRNFGNNSGDDYVRDRIGTQMTEGLGVDYQHGRYVIVYYNGKYYGIHDLRERNSEYYYETRYGLDPNDIDLLD
;
A
#
# COMPACT_ATOMS: atom_id res chain seq x y z
N GLY A 1 16.40 4.34 -2.36
CA GLY A 1 15.30 5.28 -2.15
C GLY A 1 14.56 4.97 -0.85
N GLY A 2 13.70 5.89 -0.41
CA GLY A 2 12.82 5.69 0.74
C GLY A 2 13.33 6.21 2.09
N ALA A 3 14.61 6.51 2.26
CA ALA A 3 15.13 7.13 3.48
C ALA A 3 14.57 8.55 3.64
N GLU A 4 14.28 8.95 4.89
CA GLU A 4 13.81 10.31 5.19
C GLU A 4 14.84 11.38 4.83
N ALA A 5 14.35 12.56 4.43
CA ALA A 5 15.18 13.74 4.27
C ALA A 5 15.48 14.33 5.66
N THR A 6 16.76 14.52 5.97
CA THR A 6 17.26 15.09 7.22
C THR A 6 18.11 16.33 6.96
N ALA A 7 18.45 17.10 7.99
CA ALA A 7 19.35 18.24 7.86
C ALA A 7 20.74 17.86 7.30
N ASN A 8 21.12 16.60 7.41
CA ASN A 8 22.38 16.06 6.87
C ASN A 8 22.25 15.49 5.46
N SER A 9 21.06 15.52 4.86
CA SER A 9 20.84 15.08 3.48
C SER A 9 21.52 16.03 2.50
N PRO A 10 21.95 15.54 1.31
CA PRO A 10 22.57 16.41 0.30
C PRO A 10 21.66 17.58 -0.10
N VAL A 11 22.20 18.77 -0.10
CA VAL A 11 21.54 19.97 -0.64
C VAL A 11 21.84 20.07 -2.12
N VAL A 12 20.79 20.10 -2.96
CA VAL A 12 20.92 20.15 -4.41
C VAL A 12 20.06 21.26 -5.00
N GLN A 13 20.58 22.00 -5.98
CA GLN A 13 19.81 22.99 -6.74
C GLN A 13 19.08 22.34 -7.93
N SER A 14 19.65 21.27 -8.48
CA SER A 14 19.04 20.48 -9.55
C SER A 14 19.48 19.03 -9.43
N LEU A 15 18.61 18.11 -9.81
CA LEU A 15 18.87 16.67 -9.81
C LEU A 15 18.44 16.08 -11.14
N ASN A 16 19.37 15.41 -11.83
CA ASN A 16 19.06 14.61 -13.01
C ASN A 16 18.67 13.21 -12.57
N VAL A 17 17.46 12.80 -12.92
CA VAL A 17 16.92 11.46 -12.63
C VAL A 17 16.76 10.73 -13.96
N SER A 18 17.38 9.55 -14.11
CA SER A 18 17.37 8.74 -15.34
C SER A 18 16.86 7.32 -15.16
N THR A 19 16.54 6.94 -13.93
CA THR A 19 15.97 5.62 -13.57
C THR A 19 14.82 5.81 -12.60
N THR A 20 13.93 4.82 -12.48
CA THR A 20 12.83 4.88 -11.52
C THR A 20 13.35 5.18 -10.12
N THR A 21 12.95 6.32 -9.57
CA THR A 21 13.52 6.89 -8.35
C THR A 21 12.43 7.51 -7.48
N VAL A 22 12.51 7.27 -6.19
CA VAL A 22 11.73 7.97 -5.17
C VAL A 22 12.59 9.07 -4.58
N LEU A 23 12.12 10.31 -4.65
CA LEU A 23 12.74 11.47 -4.00
C LEU A 23 11.92 11.86 -2.77
N ARG A 24 12.64 12.18 -1.70
CA ARG A 24 12.08 12.77 -0.47
C ARG A 24 12.85 14.06 -0.20
N CYS A 25 12.13 15.15 -0.02
CA CYS A 25 12.72 16.49 0.12
C CYS A 25 12.10 17.24 1.30
N ARG A 26 12.93 17.98 2.03
CA ARG A 26 12.51 18.97 3.05
C ARG A 26 13.36 20.22 2.94
N THR A 27 12.79 21.34 3.34
CA THR A 27 13.55 22.59 3.52
C THR A 27 13.90 22.75 5.00
N TYR A 28 15.14 23.11 5.26
CA TYR A 28 15.66 23.45 6.59
C TYR A 28 16.14 24.90 6.58
N ALA A 29 15.83 25.62 7.64
CA ALA A 29 16.33 26.98 7.87
C ALA A 29 16.67 27.14 9.35
N ASP A 30 17.74 27.89 9.63
CA ASP A 30 18.19 28.13 11.00
C ASP A 30 17.09 28.79 11.85
N GLY A 31 16.87 28.26 13.04
CA GLY A 31 15.85 28.75 13.96
C GLY A 31 14.40 28.42 13.59
N SER A 32 14.17 27.61 12.58
CA SER A 32 12.83 27.20 12.12
C SER A 32 12.65 25.70 12.18
N TYR A 33 11.39 25.25 12.32
CA TYR A 33 11.05 23.85 12.13
C TYR A 33 11.22 23.47 10.64
N PRO A 34 11.62 22.22 10.34
CA PRO A 34 11.65 21.72 8.97
C PRO A 34 10.27 21.85 8.30
N SER A 35 10.26 22.04 6.97
CA SER A 35 9.03 21.98 6.21
C SER A 35 8.41 20.58 6.27
N GLU A 36 7.14 20.45 5.86
CA GLU A 36 6.58 19.15 5.53
C GLU A 36 7.43 18.45 4.47
N GLU A 37 7.44 17.13 4.50
CA GLU A 37 8.18 16.33 3.55
C GLU A 37 7.40 16.20 2.25
N ILE A 38 8.09 16.46 1.13
CA ILE A 38 7.56 16.19 -0.20
C ILE A 38 8.15 14.87 -0.68
N ILE A 39 7.28 13.94 -1.03
CA ILE A 39 7.64 12.64 -1.60
C ILE A 39 7.13 12.60 -3.03
N ARG A 40 7.98 12.20 -3.99
CA ARG A 40 7.62 12.04 -5.40
C ARG A 40 8.36 10.87 -6.02
N THR A 41 7.62 10.08 -6.79
CA THR A 41 8.19 9.00 -7.59
C THR A 41 8.30 9.43 -9.05
N TYR A 42 9.49 9.24 -9.62
CA TYR A 42 9.78 9.41 -11.05
C TYR A 42 9.89 8.03 -11.68
N VAL A 43 9.04 7.74 -12.65
CA VAL A 43 8.94 6.42 -13.28
C VAL A 43 9.54 6.48 -14.67
N PHE A 44 10.56 5.66 -14.93
CA PHE A 44 11.27 5.58 -16.21
C PHE A 44 11.06 4.24 -16.92
N GLU A 45 10.49 3.26 -16.25
CA GLU A 45 10.20 1.98 -16.86
C GLU A 45 9.05 2.10 -17.85
N GLN A 46 9.05 1.22 -18.86
CA GLN A 46 7.92 1.13 -19.79
C GLN A 46 6.67 0.79 -19.00
N GLN A 47 5.65 1.63 -19.13
CA GLN A 47 4.42 1.45 -18.36
C GLN A 47 3.68 0.21 -18.81
N PRO A 48 3.38 -0.69 -17.88
CA PRO A 48 2.55 -1.84 -18.14
C PRO A 48 1.10 -1.42 -18.40
N SER A 49 0.31 -2.35 -18.92
CA SER A 49 -1.15 -2.19 -19.08
C SER A 49 -1.91 -2.14 -17.74
N LEU A 50 -1.23 -2.40 -16.63
CA LEU A 50 -1.78 -2.32 -15.28
C LEU A 50 -1.37 -1.02 -14.59
N ALA A 51 -2.22 -0.53 -13.69
CA ALA A 51 -1.86 0.56 -12.82
C ALA A 51 -0.68 0.19 -11.91
N ALA A 52 0.16 1.17 -11.59
CA ALA A 52 1.32 0.99 -10.73
C ALA A 52 1.11 1.70 -9.38
N VAL A 53 1.35 0.98 -8.29
CA VAL A 53 1.26 1.48 -6.92
C VAL A 53 2.65 1.52 -6.32
N PHE A 54 3.12 2.70 -5.94
CA PHE A 54 4.40 2.92 -5.29
C PHE A 54 4.18 3.14 -3.80
N VAL A 55 4.81 2.31 -2.99
CA VAL A 55 4.79 2.39 -1.53
C VAL A 55 6.16 2.84 -1.06
N THR A 56 6.21 4.03 -0.47
CA THR A 56 7.44 4.64 0.04
C THR A 56 7.40 4.70 1.56
N THR A 57 8.41 4.14 2.19
CA THR A 57 8.57 4.12 3.66
C THR A 57 10.05 4.09 4.01
N ASP A 58 10.36 4.24 5.31
CA ASP A 58 11.73 4.04 5.78
C ASP A 58 12.22 2.61 5.49
N PRO A 59 13.34 2.45 4.76
CA PRO A 59 13.84 1.14 4.39
C PRO A 59 14.23 0.26 5.57
N LEU A 60 14.71 0.85 6.66
CA LEU A 60 15.13 0.09 7.85
C LEU A 60 13.92 -0.45 8.61
N SER A 61 12.88 0.36 8.77
CA SER A 61 11.63 -0.06 9.40
C SER A 61 10.94 -1.18 8.64
N MET A 62 11.10 -1.22 7.31
CA MET A 62 10.49 -2.24 6.46
C MET A 62 11.39 -3.48 6.28
N PHE A 63 12.68 -3.31 6.02
CA PHE A 63 13.58 -4.35 5.51
C PHE A 63 14.85 -4.60 6.33
N SER A 64 15.03 -4.00 7.51
CA SER A 64 16.12 -4.36 8.41
C SER A 64 16.02 -5.85 8.76
N ALA A 65 17.13 -6.57 8.69
CA ALA A 65 17.17 -8.03 8.94
C ALA A 65 16.59 -8.39 10.31
N ASP A 66 16.88 -7.59 11.34
CA ASP A 66 16.50 -7.88 12.73
C ASP A 66 15.08 -7.41 13.06
N SER A 67 14.72 -6.19 12.65
CA SER A 67 13.52 -5.49 13.11
C SER A 67 12.58 -5.04 12.00
N GLY A 68 12.97 -5.21 10.73
CA GLY A 68 12.14 -4.81 9.58
C GLY A 68 10.83 -5.58 9.55
N LEU A 69 9.73 -4.86 9.38
CA LEU A 69 8.37 -5.45 9.42
C LEU A 69 8.20 -6.60 8.41
N TYR A 70 8.84 -6.51 7.27
CA TYR A 70 8.76 -7.49 6.18
C TYR A 70 9.60 -8.73 6.41
N MET A 71 10.59 -8.64 7.30
CA MET A 71 11.62 -9.64 7.47
C MET A 71 11.22 -10.70 8.51
N THR A 72 11.94 -11.83 8.48
CA THR A 72 11.73 -12.91 9.43
C THR A 72 12.14 -12.50 10.85
N GLY A 73 13.24 -11.74 10.98
CA GLY A 73 13.82 -11.39 12.29
C GLY A 73 14.47 -12.57 12.98
N ASN A 74 14.83 -12.37 14.26
CA ASN A 74 15.63 -13.33 15.04
C ASN A 74 14.81 -14.28 15.92
N SER A 75 13.50 -14.04 16.07
CA SER A 75 12.61 -14.79 16.99
C SER A 75 11.67 -15.77 16.28
N ALA A 76 11.86 -15.97 14.99
CA ALA A 76 10.97 -16.80 14.18
C ALA A 76 11.23 -18.29 14.37
N SER A 77 10.15 -19.07 14.37
CA SER A 77 10.23 -20.52 14.24
C SER A 77 10.93 -20.92 12.94
N MET A 78 11.69 -21.99 12.97
CA MET A 78 12.32 -22.59 11.78
C MET A 78 11.29 -23.22 10.83
N MET A 79 10.10 -23.58 11.34
CA MET A 79 9.04 -24.23 10.58
C MET A 79 8.01 -23.21 10.10
N ASP A 80 7.49 -23.41 8.89
CA ASP A 80 6.37 -22.62 8.39
C ASP A 80 5.13 -22.80 9.28
N PRO A 81 4.38 -21.72 9.52
CA PRO A 81 4.45 -20.42 8.87
C PRO A 81 5.38 -19.40 9.58
N LYS A 82 6.47 -19.82 10.20
CA LYS A 82 7.50 -18.99 10.86
C LYS A 82 6.90 -18.08 11.94
N TYR A 83 6.11 -18.66 12.85
CA TYR A 83 5.56 -17.91 13.98
C TYR A 83 6.66 -17.23 14.79
N GLY A 84 6.37 -16.01 15.26
CA GLY A 84 7.36 -15.16 15.93
C GLY A 84 8.17 -14.28 14.97
N ALA A 85 8.05 -14.45 13.64
CA ALA A 85 8.68 -13.55 12.69
C ALA A 85 8.07 -12.13 12.77
N ASN A 86 8.84 -11.11 12.37
CA ASN A 86 8.44 -9.71 12.44
C ASN A 86 7.13 -9.44 11.67
N PHE A 87 6.91 -10.13 10.55
CA PHE A 87 5.69 -9.99 9.76
C PHE A 87 4.42 -10.57 10.41
N TRP A 88 4.53 -11.23 11.57
CA TRP A 88 3.37 -11.64 12.38
C TRP A 88 2.93 -10.55 13.35
N SER A 89 3.75 -9.52 13.55
CA SER A 89 3.36 -8.40 14.42
C SER A 89 2.18 -7.62 13.84
N ASN A 90 1.44 -6.97 14.73
CA ASN A 90 0.38 -6.03 14.35
C ASN A 90 0.90 -4.60 14.14
N ARG A 91 2.24 -4.43 14.04
CA ARG A 91 2.88 -3.13 13.85
C ARG A 91 2.41 -2.49 12.54
N GLU A 92 2.14 -1.20 12.62
CA GLU A 92 1.85 -0.34 11.48
C GLU A 92 3.07 0.54 11.18
N LEU A 93 3.31 0.83 9.91
CA LEU A 93 4.38 1.73 9.48
C LEU A 93 3.78 2.87 8.65
N PRO A 94 4.21 4.13 8.89
CA PRO A 94 3.85 5.23 8.02
C PRO A 94 4.41 4.99 6.62
N VAL A 95 3.54 5.13 5.61
CA VAL A 95 3.90 5.01 4.21
C VAL A 95 3.28 6.13 3.40
N TYR A 96 3.99 6.55 2.35
CA TYR A 96 3.41 7.35 1.30
C TYR A 96 3.08 6.46 0.11
N VAL A 97 1.86 6.53 -0.38
CA VAL A 97 1.38 5.72 -1.50
C VAL A 97 1.03 6.63 -2.66
N GLU A 98 1.66 6.39 -3.80
CA GLU A 98 1.30 7.00 -5.09
C GLU A 98 0.76 5.93 -6.03
N MET A 99 -0.24 6.28 -6.83
CA MET A 99 -0.78 5.40 -7.86
C MET A 99 -0.72 6.10 -9.22
N PHE A 100 -0.25 5.37 -10.22
CA PHE A 100 -0.19 5.82 -11.60
C PHE A 100 -1.09 4.93 -12.45
N GLU A 101 -2.00 5.55 -13.18
CA GLU A 101 -2.86 4.83 -14.13
C GLU A 101 -2.11 4.51 -15.42
N PRO A 102 -2.51 3.43 -16.14
CA PRO A 102 -1.99 3.13 -17.45
C PRO A 102 -2.14 4.33 -18.40
N GLY A 103 -1.09 4.64 -19.16
CA GLY A 103 -1.10 5.75 -20.10
C GLY A 103 -0.88 7.15 -19.48
N SER A 104 -0.79 7.27 -18.15
CA SER A 104 -0.51 8.53 -17.45
C SER A 104 0.71 8.45 -16.52
N PRO A 105 1.92 8.19 -17.07
CA PRO A 105 3.12 7.92 -16.27
C PRO A 105 3.72 9.13 -15.57
N LYS A 106 3.32 10.34 -15.95
CA LYS A 106 3.98 11.57 -15.46
C LYS A 106 3.31 12.18 -14.23
N THR A 107 2.05 11.82 -13.99
CA THR A 107 1.27 12.40 -12.90
C THR A 107 0.57 11.28 -12.14
N PRO A 108 0.80 11.14 -10.83
CA PRO A 108 0.07 10.17 -10.05
C PRO A 108 -1.43 10.52 -10.02
N ALA A 109 -2.26 9.52 -10.08
CA ALA A 109 -3.70 9.63 -9.91
C ALA A 109 -4.06 10.11 -8.49
N PHE A 110 -3.27 9.67 -7.52
CA PHE A 110 -3.25 10.21 -6.17
C PHE A 110 -1.89 9.97 -5.50
N GLY A 111 -1.63 10.74 -4.44
CA GLY A 111 -0.54 10.54 -3.49
C GLY A 111 -1.04 10.81 -2.08
N VAL A 112 -0.94 9.83 -1.18
CA VAL A 112 -1.47 9.91 0.19
C VAL A 112 -0.56 9.25 1.21
N MET A 113 -0.53 9.82 2.41
CA MET A 113 0.04 9.17 3.59
C MET A 113 -0.98 8.24 4.24
N GLY A 114 -0.52 7.14 4.79
CA GLY A 114 -1.31 6.20 5.56
C GLY A 114 -0.46 5.22 6.34
N ASP A 115 -1.10 4.34 7.10
CA ASP A 115 -0.46 3.28 7.84
C ASP A 115 -0.50 1.97 7.06
N PHE A 116 0.67 1.41 6.83
CA PHE A 116 0.86 0.10 6.23
C PHE A 116 0.84 -0.98 7.30
N LYS A 117 0.09 -2.04 7.07
CA LYS A 117 0.04 -3.22 7.92
C LYS A 117 0.07 -4.48 7.07
N ILE A 118 0.94 -5.44 7.40
CA ILE A 118 0.89 -6.76 6.78
C ILE A 118 -0.40 -7.46 7.20
N SER A 119 -1.12 -8.02 6.24
CA SER A 119 -2.42 -8.66 6.43
C SER A 119 -2.40 -10.13 5.99
N GLY A 120 -3.46 -10.84 6.34
CA GLY A 120 -3.59 -12.26 6.10
C GLY A 120 -3.23 -13.10 7.33
N GLN A 121 -3.39 -14.39 7.18
CA GLN A 121 -3.06 -15.41 8.18
C GLN A 121 -1.81 -16.19 7.70
N TYR A 122 -1.97 -17.45 7.35
CA TYR A 122 -0.86 -18.28 6.85
C TYR A 122 -0.08 -17.63 5.69
N SER A 123 -0.77 -16.87 4.83
CA SER A 123 -0.17 -16.15 3.70
C SER A 123 0.85 -15.07 4.09
N ARG A 124 0.93 -14.66 5.37
CA ARG A 124 2.00 -13.76 5.86
C ARG A 124 3.40 -14.36 5.72
N ALA A 125 3.51 -15.70 5.78
CA ALA A 125 4.78 -16.39 5.62
C ALA A 125 5.27 -16.47 4.16
N LYS A 126 4.40 -16.18 3.19
CA LYS A 126 4.80 -16.16 1.76
C LYS A 126 5.80 -15.04 1.50
N GLU A 127 6.66 -15.22 0.51
CA GLU A 127 7.64 -14.20 0.12
C GLU A 127 6.95 -12.89 -0.25
N LYS A 128 6.02 -12.92 -1.19
CA LYS A 128 5.14 -11.81 -1.51
C LYS A 128 3.99 -11.76 -0.51
N LYS A 129 3.85 -10.67 0.23
CA LYS A 129 2.89 -10.53 1.33
C LYS A 129 1.70 -9.67 0.93
N SER A 130 0.54 -9.99 1.51
CA SER A 130 -0.61 -9.07 1.48
C SER A 130 -0.43 -7.97 2.52
N PHE A 131 -0.94 -6.79 2.22
CA PHE A 131 -0.95 -5.68 3.16
C PHE A 131 -2.17 -4.79 2.94
N SER A 132 -2.45 -3.98 3.94
CA SER A 132 -3.45 -2.92 3.86
C SER A 132 -2.82 -1.57 4.13
N VAL A 133 -3.42 -0.53 3.56
CA VAL A 133 -3.09 0.86 3.85
C VAL A 133 -4.35 1.51 4.42
N THR A 134 -4.21 2.09 5.61
CA THR A 134 -5.29 2.81 6.30
C THR A 134 -4.95 4.29 6.37
N LEU A 135 -5.82 5.15 5.88
CA LEU A 135 -5.62 6.59 5.94
C LEU A 135 -5.94 7.12 7.34
N ARG A 136 -5.13 8.06 7.81
CA ARG A 136 -5.28 8.68 9.14
C ARG A 136 -5.41 10.18 9.02
N GLU A 137 -6.20 10.75 9.94
CA GLU A 137 -6.41 12.19 10.01
C GLU A 137 -5.14 12.96 10.34
N GLU A 138 -4.27 12.35 11.15
CA GLU A 138 -2.96 12.89 11.54
C GLU A 138 -2.02 13.16 10.36
N TYR A 139 -2.23 12.46 9.23
CA TYR A 139 -1.50 12.70 7.96
C TYR A 139 -2.25 13.66 7.03
N GLY A 140 -3.30 14.33 7.50
CA GLY A 140 -4.10 15.27 6.71
C GLY A 140 -5.11 14.63 5.76
N ASN A 141 -5.19 13.30 5.70
CA ASN A 141 -6.07 12.59 4.77
C ASN A 141 -6.92 11.52 5.47
N LYS A 142 -8.10 11.92 5.95
CA LYS A 142 -9.03 10.99 6.61
C LYS A 142 -9.60 9.93 5.67
N ARG A 143 -9.74 10.26 4.38
CA ARG A 143 -10.31 9.41 3.32
C ARG A 143 -9.60 9.68 1.99
N LEU A 144 -9.34 8.64 1.23
CA LEU A 144 -8.97 8.75 -0.17
C LEU A 144 -10.22 9.08 -0.98
N LYS A 145 -10.18 10.18 -1.73
CA LYS A 145 -11.24 10.60 -2.66
C LYS A 145 -10.79 10.31 -4.10
N TYR A 146 -10.87 9.05 -4.49
CA TYR A 146 -10.48 8.59 -5.82
C TYR A 146 -11.23 7.29 -6.17
N PRO A 147 -11.75 7.12 -7.41
CA PRO A 147 -12.38 5.88 -7.84
C PRO A 147 -11.32 4.79 -8.07
N LEU A 148 -11.03 4.01 -7.04
CA LEU A 148 -10.00 2.96 -7.10
C LEU A 148 -10.33 1.88 -8.14
N PHE A 149 -11.59 1.67 -8.44
CA PHE A 149 -12.10 0.60 -9.31
C PHE A 149 -12.80 1.22 -10.52
N PRO A 150 -12.18 1.20 -11.73
CA PRO A 150 -12.75 1.84 -12.93
C PRO A 150 -14.14 1.35 -13.31
N ASP A 151 -14.45 0.07 -13.03
CA ASP A 151 -15.75 -0.53 -13.31
C ASP A 151 -16.84 -0.06 -12.32
N TYR A 152 -16.48 0.60 -11.22
CA TYR A 152 -17.35 1.10 -10.16
C TYR A 152 -16.98 2.54 -9.78
N PRO A 153 -17.14 3.51 -10.70
CA PRO A 153 -16.67 4.88 -10.51
C PRO A 153 -17.43 5.68 -9.43
N GLU A 154 -18.58 5.18 -8.99
CA GLU A 154 -19.36 5.74 -7.88
C GLU A 154 -18.65 5.49 -6.52
N LEU A 155 -17.86 4.43 -6.41
CA LEU A 155 -17.07 4.11 -5.22
C LEU A 155 -15.78 4.93 -5.21
N LYS A 156 -15.82 6.10 -4.60
CA LYS A 156 -14.71 7.07 -4.61
C LYS A 156 -14.31 7.63 -3.25
N LYS A 157 -14.71 6.98 -2.16
CA LYS A 157 -14.38 7.43 -0.80
C LYS A 157 -13.95 6.24 0.04
N PHE A 158 -12.64 6.09 0.28
CA PHE A 158 -12.08 4.93 0.98
C PHE A 158 -11.31 5.35 2.23
N LYS A 159 -11.55 4.68 3.37
CA LYS A 159 -10.75 4.78 4.60
C LYS A 159 -9.49 3.94 4.51
N ALA A 160 -9.62 2.78 3.87
CA ALA A 160 -8.54 1.83 3.71
C ALA A 160 -8.72 1.01 2.42
N PHE A 161 -7.63 0.48 1.91
CA PHE A 161 -7.62 -0.50 0.83
C PHE A 161 -6.58 -1.58 1.11
N SER A 162 -6.75 -2.72 0.46
CA SER A 162 -5.85 -3.87 0.60
C SER A 162 -5.15 -4.18 -0.73
N LEU A 163 -3.91 -4.62 -0.64
CA LEU A 163 -3.13 -5.14 -1.75
C LEU A 163 -2.82 -6.61 -1.44
N ARG A 164 -3.56 -7.52 -2.07
CA ARG A 164 -3.51 -8.94 -1.79
C ARG A 164 -2.50 -9.66 -2.67
N ASN A 165 -1.80 -10.61 -2.07
CA ASN A 165 -0.83 -11.49 -2.74
C ASN A 165 -1.46 -12.75 -3.36
N PHE A 166 -2.78 -12.76 -3.56
CA PHE A 166 -3.57 -13.93 -4.03
C PHE A 166 -3.69 -15.06 -2.99
N GLY A 167 -3.45 -14.77 -1.72
CA GLY A 167 -3.66 -15.71 -0.62
C GLY A 167 -2.73 -16.91 -0.63
N ASN A 168 -3.25 -18.08 -0.33
CA ASN A 168 -2.45 -19.32 -0.28
C ASN A 168 -2.01 -19.81 -1.65
N ASN A 169 -2.67 -19.38 -2.72
CA ASN A 169 -2.36 -19.75 -4.10
C ASN A 169 -1.37 -18.81 -4.79
N SER A 170 -0.71 -17.94 -4.04
CA SER A 170 0.20 -16.92 -4.58
C SER A 170 1.41 -17.45 -5.36
N GLY A 171 1.66 -18.74 -5.34
CA GLY A 171 2.69 -19.42 -6.13
C GLY A 171 2.17 -20.15 -7.37
N ASP A 172 0.84 -20.35 -7.47
CA ASP A 172 0.22 -21.18 -8.48
C ASP A 172 -0.43 -20.34 -9.59
N ASP A 173 -1.27 -19.39 -9.21
CA ASP A 173 -1.98 -18.52 -10.14
C ASP A 173 -2.33 -17.17 -9.51
N TYR A 174 -2.71 -16.21 -10.37
CA TYR A 174 -3.11 -14.86 -9.95
C TYR A 174 -4.62 -14.62 -10.07
N VAL A 175 -5.41 -15.60 -10.50
CA VAL A 175 -6.80 -15.38 -10.91
C VAL A 175 -7.83 -16.07 -10.03
N ARG A 176 -7.51 -17.20 -9.42
CA ARG A 176 -8.47 -18.05 -8.69
C ARG A 176 -9.20 -17.31 -7.57
N ASP A 177 -8.45 -16.60 -6.72
CA ASP A 177 -9.01 -15.83 -5.61
C ASP A 177 -9.97 -14.73 -6.10
N ARG A 178 -9.63 -14.09 -7.21
CA ARG A 178 -10.47 -13.05 -7.81
C ARG A 178 -11.70 -13.63 -8.52
N ILE A 179 -11.54 -14.70 -9.28
CA ILE A 179 -12.68 -15.38 -9.93
C ILE A 179 -13.68 -15.82 -8.85
N GLY A 180 -13.21 -16.47 -7.78
CA GLY A 180 -14.07 -16.90 -6.68
C GLY A 180 -14.85 -15.73 -6.06
N THR A 181 -14.22 -14.59 -5.90
CA THR A 181 -14.89 -13.37 -5.41
C THR A 181 -15.91 -12.84 -6.41
N GLN A 182 -15.57 -12.77 -7.71
CA GLN A 182 -16.46 -12.25 -8.76
C GLN A 182 -17.65 -13.17 -9.05
N MET A 183 -17.53 -14.48 -8.83
CA MET A 183 -18.65 -15.41 -9.01
C MET A 183 -19.86 -15.13 -8.11
N THR A 184 -19.67 -14.31 -7.06
CA THR A 184 -20.77 -13.91 -6.18
C THR A 184 -21.51 -12.66 -6.67
N GLU A 185 -21.05 -12.05 -7.76
CA GLU A 185 -21.71 -10.89 -8.37
C GLU A 185 -23.12 -11.24 -8.81
N GLY A 186 -24.09 -10.41 -8.46
CA GLY A 186 -25.50 -10.62 -8.77
C GLY A 186 -26.23 -11.63 -7.88
N LEU A 187 -25.57 -12.27 -6.91
CA LEU A 187 -26.19 -13.23 -5.99
C LEU A 187 -26.81 -12.59 -4.74
N GLY A 188 -26.81 -11.26 -4.64
CA GLY A 188 -27.36 -10.54 -3.48
C GLY A 188 -26.50 -10.65 -2.22
N VAL A 189 -25.22 -11.01 -2.36
CA VAL A 189 -24.24 -11.03 -1.27
C VAL A 189 -23.16 -9.97 -1.53
N ASP A 190 -22.64 -9.41 -0.45
CA ASP A 190 -21.53 -8.47 -0.54
C ASP A 190 -20.23 -9.16 -0.93
N TYR A 191 -19.48 -8.53 -1.83
CA TYR A 191 -18.16 -8.99 -2.22
C TYR A 191 -17.22 -7.79 -2.45
N GLN A 192 -15.92 -8.03 -2.31
CA GLN A 192 -14.91 -7.00 -2.49
C GLN A 192 -14.64 -6.74 -3.98
N HIS A 193 -14.82 -5.51 -4.42
CA HIS A 193 -14.29 -5.09 -5.71
C HIS A 193 -12.77 -5.01 -5.66
N GLY A 194 -12.15 -5.17 -6.82
CA GLY A 194 -10.72 -5.11 -6.91
C GLY A 194 -10.23 -4.98 -8.35
N ARG A 195 -8.93 -4.74 -8.50
CA ARG A 195 -8.22 -4.70 -9.79
C ARG A 195 -6.77 -5.12 -9.62
N TYR A 196 -6.18 -5.67 -10.66
CA TYR A 196 -4.75 -5.97 -10.65
C TYR A 196 -3.93 -4.70 -10.76
N VAL A 197 -2.87 -4.62 -9.96
CA VAL A 197 -1.91 -3.54 -9.97
C VAL A 197 -0.50 -4.08 -9.83
N ILE A 198 0.49 -3.33 -10.29
CA ILE A 198 1.89 -3.61 -10.01
C ILE A 198 2.31 -2.81 -8.78
N VAL A 199 3.00 -3.45 -7.85
CA VAL A 199 3.49 -2.81 -6.63
C VAL A 199 4.99 -2.62 -6.70
N TYR A 200 5.44 -1.45 -6.26
CA TYR A 200 6.83 -1.08 -6.07
C TYR A 200 7.05 -0.65 -4.61
N TYR A 201 8.11 -1.16 -3.98
CA TYR A 201 8.57 -0.65 -2.69
C TYR A 201 9.82 0.21 -2.87
N ASN A 202 9.76 1.46 -2.40
CA ASN A 202 10.88 2.40 -2.50
C ASN A 202 11.50 2.47 -3.91
N GLY A 203 10.66 2.39 -4.95
CA GLY A 203 11.05 2.40 -6.36
C GLY A 203 11.49 1.05 -6.94
N LYS A 204 11.53 -0.02 -6.16
CA LYS A 204 11.88 -1.36 -6.65
C LYS A 204 10.63 -2.17 -6.95
N TYR A 205 10.59 -2.82 -8.11
CA TYR A 205 9.52 -3.72 -8.53
C TYR A 205 9.32 -4.86 -7.52
N TYR A 206 8.08 -5.09 -7.15
CA TYR A 206 7.72 -6.09 -6.15
C TYR A 206 6.75 -7.16 -6.67
N GLY A 207 6.05 -6.90 -7.77
CA GLY A 207 5.16 -7.84 -8.42
C GLY A 207 3.72 -7.39 -8.49
N ILE A 208 2.89 -8.26 -9.06
CA ILE A 208 1.46 -8.01 -9.22
C ILE A 208 0.73 -8.31 -7.90
N HIS A 209 -0.20 -7.43 -7.54
CA HIS A 209 -1.13 -7.60 -6.43
C HIS A 209 -2.56 -7.36 -6.91
N ASP A 210 -3.52 -7.84 -6.15
CA ASP A 210 -4.92 -7.49 -6.30
C ASP A 210 -5.26 -6.36 -5.32
N LEU A 211 -5.43 -5.15 -5.84
CA LEU A 211 -5.93 -4.01 -5.09
C LEU A 211 -7.41 -4.22 -4.83
N ARG A 212 -7.82 -4.28 -3.57
CA ARG A 212 -9.20 -4.57 -3.14
C ARG A 212 -9.72 -3.58 -2.12
N GLU A 213 -11.04 -3.49 -2.06
CA GLU A 213 -11.71 -2.93 -0.89
C GLU A 213 -11.28 -3.69 0.37
N ARG A 214 -11.25 -3.02 1.49
CA ARG A 214 -11.01 -3.65 2.77
C ARG A 214 -12.34 -3.85 3.50
N ASN A 215 -12.67 -5.07 3.88
CA ASN A 215 -13.79 -5.35 4.78
C ASN A 215 -13.54 -4.65 6.12
N SER A 216 -14.40 -3.73 6.44
CA SER A 216 -14.42 -2.97 7.69
C SER A 216 -15.74 -2.23 7.75
N GLU A 217 -16.05 -1.59 8.87
CA GLU A 217 -17.18 -0.66 9.03
C GLU A 217 -17.23 0.40 7.92
N TYR A 218 -16.05 0.82 7.42
CA TYR A 218 -15.93 1.83 6.35
C TYR A 218 -16.26 1.30 4.95
N TYR A 219 -16.28 -0.01 4.74
CA TYR A 219 -16.80 -0.63 3.52
C TYR A 219 -18.29 -0.32 3.37
N TYR A 220 -19.04 -0.46 4.45
CA TYR A 220 -20.46 -0.17 4.49
C TYR A 220 -20.76 1.33 4.42
N GLU A 221 -19.90 2.17 5.02
CA GLU A 221 -19.94 3.63 4.80
C GLU A 221 -19.83 3.97 3.31
N THR A 222 -18.87 3.37 2.63
CA THR A 222 -18.58 3.67 1.22
C THR A 222 -19.71 3.23 0.29
N ARG A 223 -20.27 2.05 0.52
CA ARG A 223 -21.26 1.43 -0.36
C ARG A 223 -22.69 1.86 -0.07
N TYR A 224 -23.04 1.99 1.18
CA TYR A 224 -24.43 2.14 1.63
C TYR A 224 -24.65 3.47 2.35
N GLY A 225 -23.62 4.27 2.58
CA GLY A 225 -23.72 5.55 3.30
C GLY A 225 -24.05 5.39 4.79
N LEU A 226 -23.82 4.21 5.37
CA LEU A 226 -24.08 3.93 6.78
C LEU A 226 -23.02 4.61 7.66
N ASP A 227 -23.41 4.99 8.88
CA ASP A 227 -22.44 5.48 9.86
C ASP A 227 -21.54 4.33 10.33
N PRO A 228 -20.22 4.40 10.16
CA PRO A 228 -19.31 3.34 10.58
C PRO A 228 -19.30 3.10 12.10
N ASN A 229 -19.79 4.07 12.92
CA ASN A 229 -19.91 3.90 14.36
C ASN A 229 -21.12 3.05 14.76
N ASP A 230 -22.07 2.85 13.87
CA ASP A 230 -23.29 2.06 14.09
C ASP A 230 -23.15 0.63 13.54
N ILE A 231 -21.92 0.20 13.16
CA ILE A 231 -21.66 -1.08 12.54
C ILE A 231 -20.76 -1.93 13.43
N ASP A 232 -21.28 -3.07 13.86
CA ASP A 232 -20.51 -4.11 14.54
C ASP A 232 -20.12 -5.21 13.54
N LEU A 233 -18.83 -5.47 13.41
CA LEU A 233 -18.29 -6.58 12.63
C LEU A 233 -17.91 -7.71 13.58
N LEU A 234 -18.47 -8.87 13.34
CA LEU A 234 -18.17 -10.09 14.10
C LEU A 234 -17.15 -10.93 13.31
N ASP A 235 -16.04 -11.33 13.96
CA ASP A 235 -15.00 -12.21 13.43
C ASP A 235 -15.28 -13.68 13.73
#